data_b798aadec1cff5bbd3e0ae432d0c2a5e
#
_entry.id   b798aadec1cff5bbd3e0ae432d0c2a5e
#
_cell.length_a   1.000
_cell.length_b   1.000
_cell.length_c   1.000
_cell.angle_alpha   90.00
_cell.angle_beta   90.00
_cell.angle_gamma   90.00
#
_symmetry.space_group_name_H-M   'P 1'
#
loop_
_entity.id
_entity.type
_entity.pdbx_description
1 polymer ?
#
loop_
_entity_poly.entity_id
_entity_poly.type
_entity_poly.pdbx_seq_one_letter_code
_entity_poly.pdbx_strand_id
1 'polypeptide(L)'
;MRRVLCDTCALIWLATGDARLSRMVRTIIRDAELLCFSSISIWEIARKVKAGELEIPVSPTLFSDMLVKQYGMKELALDNAIMLRASALPEIHKDPADRFIIATALLNDCVVVTGDRRFPEYGVEVIV
;
A
#
# COMPACT_ATOMS: atom_id res chain seq x y z
N MET A 1 -15.81 -6.31 9.89
CA MET A 1 -14.45 -5.76 9.99
C MET A 1 -13.66 -6.14 8.76
N ARG A 2 -12.72 -5.31 8.35
CA ARG A 2 -12.06 -5.47 7.05
C ARG A 2 -10.56 -5.68 7.21
N ARG A 3 -9.99 -6.41 6.26
CA ARG A 3 -8.55 -6.53 6.08
C ARG A 3 -8.17 -5.49 5.02
N VAL A 4 -7.35 -4.53 5.40
CA VAL A 4 -7.05 -3.35 4.58
C VAL A 4 -5.56 -3.28 4.27
N LEU A 5 -5.25 -3.16 2.99
CA LEU A 5 -3.88 -2.93 2.51
C LEU A 5 -3.82 -1.52 1.92
N CYS A 6 -2.91 -0.69 2.42
CA CYS A 6 -2.66 0.63 1.85
C CYS A 6 -1.60 0.53 0.77
N ASP A 7 -1.87 1.08 -0.43
CA ASP A 7 -0.83 1.20 -1.44
C ASP A 7 0.18 2.30 -1.06
N THR A 8 1.21 2.47 -1.85
CA THR A 8 2.29 3.41 -1.53
C THR A 8 1.80 4.84 -1.36
N CYS A 9 0.95 5.31 -2.28
CA CYS A 9 0.40 6.69 -2.19
C CYS A 9 -0.48 6.85 -0.95
N ALA A 10 -1.31 5.86 -0.63
CA ALA A 10 -2.17 5.90 0.54
C ALA A 10 -1.36 5.97 1.85
N LEU A 11 -0.24 5.26 1.93
CA LEU A 11 0.66 5.35 3.08
C LEU A 11 1.21 6.77 3.26
N ILE A 12 1.63 7.40 2.17
CA ILE A 12 2.15 8.76 2.19
C ILE A 12 1.04 9.74 2.61
N TRP A 13 -0.14 9.62 2.01
CA TRP A 13 -1.28 10.50 2.35
C TRP A 13 -1.71 10.37 3.80
N LEU A 14 -1.71 9.14 4.32
CA LEU A 14 -2.05 8.90 5.72
C LEU A 14 -1.05 9.59 6.66
N ALA A 15 0.23 9.43 6.40
CA ALA A 15 1.28 9.97 7.26
C ALA A 15 1.42 11.48 7.17
N THR A 16 1.12 12.08 6.01
CA THR A 16 1.26 13.52 5.79
C THR A 16 -0.04 14.30 6.02
N GLY A 17 -1.14 13.61 6.32
CA GLY A 17 -2.43 14.28 6.50
C GLY A 17 -3.03 14.82 5.21
N ASP A 18 -2.69 14.24 4.07
CA ASP A 18 -3.15 14.70 2.76
C ASP A 18 -4.65 14.51 2.60
N ALA A 19 -5.34 15.56 2.14
CA ALA A 19 -6.79 15.55 1.97
C ALA A 19 -7.31 14.58 0.89
N ARG A 20 -6.42 14.08 0.02
CA ARG A 20 -6.79 13.03 -0.95
C ARG A 20 -7.26 11.76 -0.27
N LEU A 21 -6.81 11.53 0.96
CA LEU A 21 -7.34 10.46 1.80
C LEU A 21 -8.51 11.01 2.61
N SER A 22 -9.73 10.66 2.24
CA SER A 22 -10.94 11.23 2.84
C SER A 22 -11.09 10.83 4.32
N ARG A 23 -11.94 11.58 5.03
CA ARG A 23 -12.25 11.27 6.43
C ARG A 23 -12.87 9.86 6.57
N MET A 24 -13.76 9.51 5.64
CA MET A 24 -14.40 8.18 5.64
C MET A 24 -13.35 7.07 5.50
N VAL A 25 -12.41 7.23 4.57
CA VAL A 25 -11.35 6.25 4.35
C VAL A 25 -10.44 6.17 5.57
N ARG A 26 -10.11 7.29 6.20
CA ARG A 26 -9.31 7.31 7.45
C ARG A 26 -10.02 6.55 8.57
N THR A 27 -11.34 6.66 8.67
CA THR A 27 -12.11 5.90 9.64
C THR A 27 -12.06 4.40 9.36
N ILE A 28 -12.18 3.99 8.09
CA ILE A 28 -12.07 2.59 7.69
C ILE A 28 -10.68 2.03 8.04
N ILE A 29 -9.63 2.81 7.79
CA ILE A 29 -8.26 2.43 8.15
C ILE A 29 -8.13 2.25 9.66
N ARG A 30 -8.64 3.20 10.45
CA ARG A 30 -8.57 3.14 11.91
C ARG A 30 -9.29 1.92 12.46
N ASP A 31 -10.44 1.56 11.88
CA ASP A 31 -11.30 0.50 12.39
C ASP A 31 -11.03 -0.86 11.73
N ALA A 32 -10.01 -0.98 10.89
CA ALA A 32 -9.67 -2.21 10.20
C ALA A 32 -9.32 -3.32 11.19
N GLU A 33 -9.79 -4.54 10.90
CA GLU A 33 -9.40 -5.72 11.67
C GLU A 33 -7.91 -6.03 11.49
N LEU A 34 -7.44 -5.94 10.25
CA LEU A 34 -6.03 -6.03 9.89
C LEU A 34 -5.69 -4.87 8.98
N LEU A 35 -4.70 -4.10 9.38
CA LEU A 35 -4.16 -3.03 8.56
C LEU A 35 -2.74 -3.39 8.17
N CYS A 36 -2.44 -3.36 6.87
CA CYS A 36 -1.14 -3.82 6.39
C CYS A 36 -0.61 -2.99 5.23
N PHE A 37 0.65 -3.18 4.93
CA PHE A 37 1.33 -2.61 3.78
C PHE A 37 2.32 -3.64 3.22
N SER A 38 2.64 -3.49 1.93
CA SER A 38 3.65 -4.33 1.29
C SER A 38 5.05 -3.75 1.52
N SER A 39 6.02 -4.61 1.74
CA SER A 39 7.43 -4.18 1.84
C SER A 39 7.91 -3.46 0.58
N ILE A 40 7.31 -3.70 -0.58
CA ILE A 40 7.67 -2.99 -1.81
C ILE A 40 7.39 -1.49 -1.71
N SER A 41 6.40 -1.09 -0.91
CA SER A 41 6.10 0.34 -0.71
C SER A 41 7.25 1.07 -0.02
N ILE A 42 7.93 0.42 0.90
CA ILE A 42 9.09 1.01 1.58
C ILE A 42 10.24 1.23 0.59
N TRP A 43 10.48 0.27 -0.31
CA TRP A 43 11.48 0.42 -1.35
C TRP A 43 11.13 1.58 -2.30
N GLU A 44 9.86 1.69 -2.73
CA GLU A 44 9.41 2.81 -3.56
C GLU A 44 9.63 4.17 -2.90
N ILE A 45 9.22 4.28 -1.62
CA ILE A 45 9.36 5.52 -0.86
C ILE A 45 10.85 5.89 -0.71
N ALA A 46 11.68 4.93 -0.32
CA ALA A 46 13.10 5.16 -0.16
C ALA A 46 13.78 5.60 -1.46
N ARG A 47 13.42 4.95 -2.56
CA ARG A 47 13.94 5.27 -3.88
C ARG A 47 13.55 6.69 -4.30
N LYS A 48 12.29 7.06 -4.13
CA LYS A 48 11.79 8.39 -4.49
C LYS A 48 12.38 9.49 -3.64
N VAL A 49 12.58 9.24 -2.35
CA VAL A 49 13.25 10.19 -1.45
C VAL A 49 14.69 10.40 -1.90
N LYS A 50 15.40 9.31 -2.20
CA LYS A 50 16.79 9.39 -2.66
C LYS A 50 16.92 10.14 -3.99
N ALA A 51 15.95 9.98 -4.88
CA ALA A 51 15.93 10.64 -6.18
C ALA A 51 15.47 12.11 -6.11
N GLY A 52 15.05 12.60 -4.95
CA GLY A 52 14.51 13.95 -4.79
C GLY A 52 13.09 14.12 -5.34
N GLU A 53 12.40 13.03 -5.61
CA GLU A 53 11.03 13.05 -6.15
C GLU A 53 9.95 13.09 -5.08
N LEU A 54 10.32 12.81 -3.82
CA LEU A 54 9.39 12.76 -2.70
C LEU A 54 10.05 13.35 -1.46
N GLU A 55 9.32 14.25 -0.79
CA GLU A 55 9.72 14.76 0.52
C GLU A 55 8.79 14.19 1.58
N ILE A 56 9.37 13.63 2.62
CA ILE A 56 8.67 13.19 3.83
C ILE A 56 9.39 13.80 5.04
N PRO A 57 8.67 14.04 6.15
CA PRO A 57 9.26 14.75 7.30
C PRO A 57 10.27 13.94 8.10
N VAL A 58 10.41 12.65 7.81
CA VAL A 58 11.31 11.73 8.52
C VAL A 58 12.08 10.87 7.51
N SER A 59 13.11 10.15 7.96
CA SER A 59 13.81 9.21 7.09
C SER A 59 12.89 8.05 6.68
N PRO A 60 13.17 7.38 5.54
CA PRO A 60 12.40 6.18 5.17
C PRO A 60 12.41 5.09 6.23
N THR A 61 13.52 4.91 6.95
CA THR A 61 13.61 3.94 8.05
C THR A 61 12.63 4.29 9.17
N LEU A 62 12.62 5.54 9.59
CA LEU A 62 11.71 6.00 10.63
C LEU A 62 10.25 5.95 10.15
N PHE A 63 10.01 6.28 8.89
CA PHE A 63 8.67 6.17 8.29
C PHE A 63 8.14 4.73 8.38
N SER A 64 8.95 3.76 8.01
CA SER A 64 8.61 2.34 8.12
C SER A 64 8.28 1.93 9.56
N ASP A 65 9.11 2.36 10.50
CA ASP A 65 8.87 2.10 11.92
C ASP A 65 7.56 2.70 12.41
N MET A 66 7.23 3.91 11.96
CA MET A 66 5.98 4.58 12.31
C MET A 66 4.76 3.80 11.82
N LEU A 67 4.81 3.24 10.61
CA LEU A 67 3.70 2.45 10.10
C LEU A 67 3.38 1.27 11.03
N VAL A 68 4.40 0.61 11.53
CA VAL A 68 4.22 -0.54 12.41
C VAL A 68 3.83 -0.12 13.83
N LYS A 69 4.56 0.83 14.41
CA LYS A 69 4.43 1.18 15.83
C LYS A 69 3.30 2.16 16.10
N GLN A 70 3.15 3.16 15.25
CA GLN A 70 2.16 4.22 15.47
C GLN A 70 0.82 3.87 14.87
N TYR A 71 0.80 3.29 13.66
CA TYR A 71 -0.44 2.96 12.96
C TYR A 71 -0.88 1.50 13.13
N GLY A 72 -0.07 0.69 13.80
CA GLY A 72 -0.42 -0.72 14.04
C GLY A 72 -0.46 -1.58 12.79
N MET A 73 0.28 -1.21 11.77
CA MET A 73 0.30 -1.94 10.49
C MET A 73 1.18 -3.18 10.56
N LYS A 74 0.74 -4.22 9.86
CA LYS A 74 1.55 -5.42 9.61
C LYS A 74 2.24 -5.28 8.27
N GLU A 75 3.55 -5.47 8.25
CA GLU A 75 4.31 -5.55 7.00
C GLU A 75 4.10 -6.92 6.36
N LEU A 76 3.73 -6.93 5.08
CA LEU A 76 3.62 -8.15 4.28
C LEU A 76 4.82 -8.21 3.35
N ALA A 77 5.75 -9.12 3.64
CA ALA A 77 6.96 -9.29 2.84
C ALA A 77 6.65 -9.96 1.49
N LEU A 78 7.46 -9.65 0.48
CA LEU A 78 7.35 -10.26 -0.84
C LEU A 78 7.96 -11.67 -0.80
N ASP A 79 7.11 -12.67 -0.83
CA ASP A 79 7.53 -14.07 -0.90
C ASP A 79 7.33 -14.64 -2.32
N ASN A 80 7.69 -15.91 -2.52
CA ASN A 80 7.56 -16.56 -3.81
C ASN A 80 6.12 -16.61 -4.30
N ALA A 81 5.15 -16.83 -3.41
CA ALA A 81 3.74 -16.88 -3.79
C ALA A 81 3.29 -15.54 -4.39
N ILE A 82 3.68 -14.44 -3.76
CA ILE A 82 3.37 -13.10 -4.26
C ILE A 82 4.08 -12.83 -5.59
N MET A 83 5.36 -13.19 -5.71
CA MET A 83 6.13 -13.02 -6.94
C MET A 83 5.48 -13.76 -8.12
N LEU A 84 5.11 -15.02 -7.92
CA LEU A 84 4.49 -15.84 -8.94
C LEU A 84 3.10 -15.30 -9.32
N ARG A 85 2.31 -14.91 -8.32
CA ARG A 85 0.99 -14.33 -8.57
C ARG A 85 1.10 -13.03 -9.36
N ALA A 86 2.04 -12.15 -8.99
CA ALA A 86 2.27 -10.90 -9.69
C ALA A 86 2.65 -11.12 -11.15
N SER A 87 3.51 -12.12 -11.42
CA SER A 87 3.93 -12.43 -12.79
C SER A 87 2.79 -12.95 -13.66
N ALA A 88 1.80 -13.59 -13.04
CA ALA A 88 0.65 -14.18 -13.74
C ALA A 88 -0.51 -13.19 -13.95
N LEU A 89 -0.45 -11.99 -13.37
CA LEU A 89 -1.50 -10.98 -13.54
C LEU A 89 -1.59 -10.50 -15.00
N PRO A 90 -2.80 -10.11 -15.46
CA PRO A 90 -2.95 -9.50 -16.78
C PRO A 90 -2.07 -8.26 -16.95
N GLU A 91 -1.70 -7.95 -18.19
CA GLU A 91 -0.82 -6.82 -18.52
C GLU A 91 -1.60 -5.49 -18.59
N ILE A 92 -2.34 -5.15 -17.52
CA ILE A 92 -3.11 -3.90 -17.43
C ILE A 92 -2.22 -2.78 -16.88
N HIS A 93 -1.53 -3.07 -15.78
CA HIS A 93 -0.62 -2.13 -15.11
C HIS A 93 0.82 -2.50 -15.41
N LYS A 94 1.62 -1.50 -15.81
CA LYS A 94 3.03 -1.72 -16.17
C LYS A 94 3.98 -1.54 -14.99
N ASP A 95 3.56 -0.84 -13.93
CA ASP A 95 4.42 -0.60 -12.78
C ASP A 95 4.57 -1.89 -11.95
N PRO A 96 5.79 -2.46 -11.87
CA PRO A 96 6.00 -3.69 -11.11
C PRO A 96 5.61 -3.58 -9.64
N ALA A 97 5.87 -2.44 -9.02
CA ALA A 97 5.55 -2.24 -7.60
C ALA A 97 4.05 -2.38 -7.34
N ASP A 98 3.22 -1.78 -8.20
CA ASP A 98 1.76 -1.88 -8.09
C ASP A 98 1.28 -3.31 -8.35
N ARG A 99 1.91 -4.02 -9.27
CA ARG A 99 1.57 -5.43 -9.52
C ARG A 99 1.85 -6.29 -8.29
N PHE A 100 2.94 -6.05 -7.58
CA PHE A 100 3.23 -6.74 -6.32
C PHE A 100 2.20 -6.42 -5.23
N ILE A 101 1.77 -5.17 -5.14
CA ILE A 101 0.73 -4.76 -4.18
C ILE A 101 -0.59 -5.46 -4.49
N ILE A 102 -0.99 -5.49 -5.76
CA ILE A 102 -2.21 -6.18 -6.20
C ILE A 102 -2.15 -7.67 -5.86
N ALA A 103 -1.05 -8.34 -6.19
CA ALA A 103 -0.86 -9.75 -5.88
C ALA A 103 -0.91 -10.02 -4.38
N THR A 104 -0.30 -9.15 -3.59
CA THR A 104 -0.33 -9.24 -2.12
C THR A 104 -1.76 -9.16 -1.60
N ALA A 105 -2.55 -8.22 -2.12
CA ALA A 105 -3.95 -8.05 -1.72
C ALA A 105 -4.80 -9.27 -2.09
N LEU A 106 -4.61 -9.80 -3.29
CA LEU A 106 -5.37 -10.98 -3.75
C LEU A 106 -5.08 -12.21 -2.90
N LEU A 107 -3.80 -12.45 -2.59
CA LEU A 107 -3.40 -13.62 -1.80
C LEU A 107 -3.75 -13.50 -0.31
N ASN A 108 -3.93 -12.29 0.19
CA ASN A 108 -4.24 -12.05 1.60
C ASN A 108 -5.69 -11.61 1.83
N ASP A 109 -6.48 -11.61 0.78
CA ASP A 109 -7.91 -11.25 0.82
C ASP A 109 -8.12 -9.87 1.44
N CYS A 110 -7.36 -8.90 0.98
CA CYS A 110 -7.42 -7.52 1.46
C CYS A 110 -8.17 -6.63 0.47
N VAL A 111 -8.91 -5.68 1.02
CA VAL A 111 -9.35 -4.50 0.29
C VAL A 111 -8.16 -3.53 0.20
N VAL A 112 -7.98 -2.85 -0.93
CA VAL A 112 -6.86 -1.93 -1.14
C VAL A 112 -7.32 -0.48 -1.07
N VAL A 113 -6.65 0.32 -0.25
CA VAL A 113 -6.80 1.78 -0.29
C VAL A 113 -5.84 2.31 -1.35
N THR A 114 -6.41 2.85 -2.43
CA THR A 114 -5.64 3.34 -3.58
C THR A 114 -6.44 4.39 -4.34
N GLY A 115 -5.75 5.33 -4.97
CA GLY A 115 -6.33 6.24 -5.94
C GLY A 115 -6.16 5.78 -7.39
N ASP A 116 -5.56 4.63 -7.63
CA ASP A 116 -5.27 4.13 -8.97
C ASP A 116 -6.46 3.37 -9.54
N ARG A 117 -7.02 3.88 -10.65
CA ARG A 117 -8.22 3.32 -11.30
C ARG A 117 -7.98 1.97 -11.97
N ARG A 118 -6.73 1.57 -12.16
CA ARG A 118 -6.38 0.27 -12.77
C ARG A 118 -6.49 -0.90 -11.80
N PHE A 119 -6.44 -0.63 -10.50
CA PHE A 119 -6.51 -1.69 -9.48
C PHE A 119 -7.79 -2.52 -9.56
N PRO A 120 -9.00 -1.91 -9.68
CA PRO A 120 -10.24 -2.71 -9.78
C PRO A 120 -10.27 -3.65 -10.97
N GLU A 121 -9.56 -3.34 -12.05
CA GLU A 121 -9.52 -4.18 -13.25
C GLU A 121 -8.87 -5.55 -13.01
N TYR A 122 -8.17 -5.72 -11.88
CA TYR A 122 -7.58 -6.99 -11.47
C TYR A 122 -8.48 -7.81 -10.55
N GLY A 123 -9.67 -7.32 -10.25
CA GLY A 123 -10.59 -8.02 -9.36
C GLY A 123 -10.36 -7.76 -7.88
N VAL A 124 -9.48 -6.82 -7.51
CA VAL A 124 -9.34 -6.40 -6.11
C VAL A 124 -10.44 -5.40 -5.76
N GLU A 125 -10.96 -5.51 -4.55
CA GLU A 125 -11.85 -4.49 -4.01
C GLU A 125 -11.02 -3.29 -3.57
N VAL A 126 -11.45 -2.09 -3.93
CA VAL A 126 -10.72 -0.86 -3.60
C VAL A 126 -11.57 0.09 -2.77
N ILE A 127 -10.89 0.89 -1.98
CA ILE A 127 -11.45 2.03 -1.26
C ILE A 127 -10.65 3.26 -1.69
N VAL A 128 -11.36 4.30 -2.05
CA VAL A 128 -10.76 5.54 -2.56
C VAL A 128 -11.03 6.69 -1.61
#